data_4dbf8810398baa78af2bae42d57e9b63
#
_entry.id   4dbf8810398baa78af2bae42d57e9b63
#
_cell.length_a   1.000
_cell.length_b   1.000
_cell.length_c   1.000
_cell.angle_alpha   90.00
_cell.angle_beta   90.00
_cell.angle_gamma   90.00
#
_symmetry.space_group_name_H-M   'P 1'
#
loop_
_entity.id
_entity.type
_entity.pdbx_description
1 polymer ?
#
loop_
_entity_poly.entity_id
_entity_poly.type
_entity_poly.pdbx_seq_one_letter_code
_entity_poly.pdbx_strand_id
1 'polypeptide(L)'
;SYTYRSPVIEMVGERLWVSLPLAIYALLLSTIIALPVGIFAAASRGKILDFSIMGFTQIGIAIPNFWFAMLLVYLFAIILRWFSAGGFAGWEDGIILGLKSLTLPAIALALPQASILARVMRSSLIDILSEDFMKTARAKGLSFKKALISHGIRNALIPVLTIIGLQFSFLMAGAIIIENVFFLPGLGRLIFQSIAQRDIIVVESVIMLLVFSVVLVTIIVD
;
A
#
# COMPACT_ATOMS: atom_id res chain seq x y z
N SER A 1 30.04 -6.75 1.82
CA SER A 1 30.04 -6.16 3.16
C SER A 1 31.33 -6.49 3.90
N TYR A 2 31.95 -5.50 4.51
CA TYR A 2 33.11 -5.70 5.39
C TYR A 2 32.71 -6.31 6.74
N THR A 3 31.55 -5.93 7.24
CA THR A 3 31.05 -6.36 8.56
C THR A 3 30.56 -7.80 8.54
N TYR A 4 29.80 -8.18 7.50
CA TYR A 4 29.19 -9.52 7.38
C TYR A 4 30.06 -10.52 6.62
N ARG A 5 31.19 -10.10 6.01
CA ARG A 5 32.08 -10.92 5.17
C ARG A 5 31.35 -11.74 4.10
N SER A 6 30.20 -11.26 3.62
CA SER A 6 29.38 -11.86 2.59
C SER A 6 29.13 -10.89 1.43
N PRO A 7 28.89 -11.37 0.21
CA PRO A 7 28.53 -10.52 -0.91
C PRO A 7 27.24 -9.75 -0.61
N VAL A 8 27.24 -8.45 -0.90
CA VAL A 8 26.05 -7.60 -0.67
C VAL A 8 24.85 -8.06 -1.47
N ILE A 9 25.09 -8.58 -2.68
CA ILE A 9 24.02 -9.06 -3.57
C ILE A 9 23.22 -10.24 -2.98
N GLU A 10 23.88 -11.14 -2.26
CA GLU A 10 23.21 -12.26 -1.57
C GLU A 10 22.36 -11.73 -0.42
N MET A 11 22.92 -10.86 0.41
CA MET A 11 22.20 -10.24 1.54
C MET A 11 20.96 -9.48 1.07
N VAL A 12 21.09 -8.72 -0.02
CA VAL A 12 19.98 -7.94 -0.60
C VAL A 12 18.95 -8.86 -1.23
N GLY A 13 19.40 -9.90 -1.95
CA GLY A 13 18.52 -10.86 -2.60
C GLY A 13 17.58 -11.56 -1.60
N GLU A 14 18.13 -12.09 -0.50
CA GLU A 14 17.33 -12.72 0.56
C GLU A 14 16.28 -11.77 1.17
N ARG A 15 16.67 -10.52 1.41
CA ARG A 15 15.80 -9.51 2.02
C ARG A 15 14.70 -9.02 1.07
N LEU A 16 14.97 -9.01 -0.24
CA LEU A 16 14.00 -8.61 -1.24
C LEU A 16 12.79 -9.54 -1.27
N TRP A 17 12.99 -10.84 -1.01
CA TRP A 17 11.91 -11.84 -0.91
C TRP A 17 10.95 -11.62 0.27
N VAL A 18 11.21 -10.67 1.14
CA VAL A 18 10.29 -10.24 2.20
C VAL A 18 9.70 -8.87 1.88
N SER A 19 10.56 -7.89 1.54
CA SER A 19 10.11 -6.51 1.30
C SER A 19 9.20 -6.38 0.08
N LEU A 20 9.52 -7.07 -1.02
CA LEU A 20 8.73 -6.99 -2.25
C LEU A 20 7.33 -7.62 -2.08
N PRO A 21 7.17 -8.85 -1.56
CA PRO A 21 5.85 -9.40 -1.26
C PRO A 21 5.05 -8.56 -0.26
N LEU A 22 5.70 -7.97 0.74
CA LEU A 22 5.04 -7.07 1.69
C LEU A 22 4.46 -5.84 0.98
N ALA A 23 5.25 -5.18 0.12
CA ALA A 23 4.81 -4.00 -0.62
C ALA A 23 3.67 -4.34 -1.60
N ILE A 24 3.77 -5.46 -2.31
CA ILE A 24 2.71 -5.93 -3.23
C ILE A 24 1.44 -6.26 -2.43
N TYR A 25 1.56 -6.96 -1.32
CA TYR A 25 0.41 -7.31 -0.48
C TYR A 25 -0.29 -6.05 0.06
N ALA A 26 0.47 -5.07 0.56
CA ALA A 26 -0.07 -3.79 1.01
C ALA A 26 -0.74 -3.01 -0.14
N LEU A 27 -0.15 -3.01 -1.35
CA LEU A 27 -0.72 -2.37 -2.53
C LEU A 27 -2.05 -3.01 -2.93
N LEU A 28 -2.12 -4.33 -2.96
CA LEU A 28 -3.35 -5.06 -3.26
C LEU A 28 -4.43 -4.77 -2.22
N LEU A 29 -4.11 -4.85 -0.92
CA LEU A 29 -5.05 -4.53 0.15
C LEU A 29 -5.56 -3.09 0.05
N SER A 30 -4.66 -2.12 -0.15
CA SER A 30 -5.05 -0.72 -0.27
C SER A 30 -5.97 -0.49 -1.46
N THR A 31 -5.69 -1.12 -2.60
CA THR A 31 -6.49 -1.00 -3.82
C THR A 31 -7.87 -1.66 -3.66
N ILE A 32 -7.91 -2.87 -3.11
CA ILE A 32 -9.18 -3.61 -2.88
C ILE A 32 -10.11 -2.85 -1.94
N ILE A 33 -9.55 -2.17 -0.94
CA ILE A 33 -10.33 -1.36 0.01
C ILE A 33 -10.72 -0.01 -0.62
N ALA A 34 -9.77 0.68 -1.25
CA ALA A 34 -9.93 2.04 -1.71
C ALA A 34 -10.94 2.20 -2.84
N LEU A 35 -10.93 1.27 -3.83
CA LEU A 35 -11.80 1.40 -4.99
C LEU A 35 -13.28 1.36 -4.61
N PRO A 36 -13.79 0.36 -3.87
CA PRO A 36 -15.18 0.37 -3.43
C PRO A 36 -15.51 1.59 -2.57
N VAL A 37 -14.65 1.92 -1.60
CA VAL A 37 -14.86 3.06 -0.70
C VAL A 37 -14.98 4.37 -1.47
N GLY A 38 -14.08 4.63 -2.42
CA GLY A 38 -14.12 5.82 -3.28
C GLY A 38 -15.35 5.88 -4.18
N ILE A 39 -15.75 4.72 -4.77
CA ILE A 39 -16.95 4.61 -5.61
C ILE A 39 -18.22 4.90 -4.79
N PHE A 40 -18.34 4.30 -3.59
CA PHE A 40 -19.49 4.54 -2.72
C PHE A 40 -19.57 6.00 -2.26
N ALA A 41 -18.44 6.61 -1.93
CA ALA A 41 -18.37 8.02 -1.57
C ALA A 41 -18.82 8.93 -2.74
N ALA A 42 -18.35 8.69 -3.96
CA ALA A 42 -18.73 9.44 -5.15
C ALA A 42 -20.22 9.26 -5.49
N ALA A 43 -20.73 8.03 -5.43
CA ALA A 43 -22.15 7.73 -5.66
C ALA A 43 -23.09 8.38 -4.63
N SER A 44 -22.57 8.65 -3.44
CA SER A 44 -23.28 9.30 -2.33
C SER A 44 -22.91 10.76 -2.14
N ARG A 45 -22.36 11.41 -3.16
CA ARG A 45 -21.87 12.79 -3.12
C ARG A 45 -22.84 13.73 -2.40
N GLY A 46 -22.31 14.49 -1.41
CA GLY A 46 -23.07 15.46 -0.63
C GLY A 46 -24.02 14.89 0.42
N LYS A 47 -24.05 13.57 0.61
CA LYS A 47 -24.82 12.91 1.68
C LYS A 47 -23.94 12.65 2.89
N ILE A 48 -24.56 12.32 4.03
CA ILE A 48 -23.87 11.98 5.28
C ILE A 48 -22.84 10.86 5.07
N LEU A 49 -23.17 9.85 4.26
CA LEU A 49 -22.27 8.74 3.95
C LEU A 49 -20.96 9.22 3.29
N ASP A 50 -21.05 10.15 2.34
CA ASP A 50 -19.87 10.75 1.69
C ASP A 50 -18.98 11.48 2.72
N PHE A 51 -19.59 12.32 3.55
CA PHE A 51 -18.85 13.05 4.62
C PHE A 51 -18.22 12.09 5.62
N SER A 52 -18.93 11.04 6.03
CA SER A 52 -18.40 10.03 6.96
C SER A 52 -17.19 9.29 6.36
N ILE A 53 -17.31 8.80 5.12
CA ILE A 53 -16.21 8.12 4.43
C ILE A 53 -15.00 9.04 4.32
N MET A 54 -15.20 10.29 3.88
CA MET A 54 -14.10 11.25 3.75
C MET A 54 -13.47 11.61 5.10
N GLY A 55 -14.26 11.69 6.16
CA GLY A 55 -13.78 11.86 7.52
C GLY A 55 -12.89 10.70 7.98
N PHE A 56 -13.32 9.46 7.76
CA PHE A 56 -12.52 8.28 8.07
C PHE A 56 -11.22 8.20 7.25
N THR A 57 -11.25 8.56 5.97
CA THR A 57 -10.02 8.62 5.16
C THR A 57 -9.07 9.70 5.69
N GLN A 58 -9.57 10.81 6.22
CA GLN A 58 -8.72 11.83 6.83
C GLN A 58 -8.01 11.31 8.08
N ILE A 59 -8.71 10.56 8.92
CA ILE A 59 -8.11 9.89 10.09
C ILE A 59 -7.04 8.90 9.64
N GLY A 60 -7.32 8.07 8.61
CA GLY A 60 -6.37 7.09 8.09
C GLY A 60 -5.07 7.70 7.56
N ILE A 61 -5.13 8.94 7.01
CA ILE A 61 -3.93 9.66 6.55
C ILE A 61 -3.18 10.31 7.72
N ALA A 62 -3.92 10.79 8.73
CA ALA A 62 -3.33 11.51 9.86
C ALA A 62 -2.58 10.59 10.84
N ILE A 63 -2.94 9.31 10.89
CA ILE A 63 -2.32 8.35 11.81
C ILE A 63 -0.94 7.95 11.30
N PRO A 64 0.15 8.10 12.12
CA PRO A 64 1.46 7.62 11.74
C PRO A 64 1.48 6.09 11.60
N ASN A 65 2.05 5.58 10.50
CA ASN A 65 2.08 4.15 10.19
C ASN A 65 2.67 3.29 11.30
N PHE A 66 3.77 3.74 11.91
CA PHE A 66 4.44 2.99 12.98
C PHE A 66 3.58 2.91 14.24
N TRP A 67 2.84 3.96 14.58
CA TRP A 67 1.95 3.97 15.73
C TRP A 67 0.77 3.03 15.50
N PHE A 68 0.17 3.07 14.29
CA PHE A 68 -0.89 2.14 13.92
C PHE A 68 -0.40 0.69 13.90
N ALA A 69 0.82 0.44 13.42
CA ALA A 69 1.46 -0.87 13.47
C ALA A 69 1.57 -1.40 14.90
N MET A 70 2.01 -0.56 15.86
CA MET A 70 2.08 -0.94 17.27
C MET A 70 0.70 -1.25 17.87
N LEU A 71 -0.34 -0.50 17.50
CA LEU A 71 -1.72 -0.79 17.91
C LEU A 71 -2.20 -2.14 17.35
N LEU A 72 -1.88 -2.46 16.10
CA LEU A 72 -2.21 -3.76 15.51
C LEU A 72 -1.51 -4.90 16.24
N VAL A 73 -0.23 -4.75 16.57
CA VAL A 73 0.51 -5.75 17.39
C VAL A 73 -0.15 -5.88 18.74
N TYR A 74 -0.44 -4.78 19.42
CA TYR A 74 -1.06 -4.81 20.76
C TYR A 74 -2.40 -5.54 20.72
N LEU A 75 -3.28 -5.19 19.80
CA LEU A 75 -4.62 -5.76 19.72
C LEU A 75 -4.59 -7.20 19.21
N PHE A 76 -3.98 -7.46 18.06
CA PHE A 76 -4.11 -8.75 17.37
C PHE A 76 -3.07 -9.80 17.79
N ALA A 77 -1.90 -9.38 18.27
CA ALA A 77 -0.89 -10.32 18.70
C ALA A 77 -0.86 -10.53 20.22
N ILE A 78 -1.03 -9.47 21.02
CA ILE A 78 -0.93 -9.57 22.48
C ILE A 78 -2.30 -9.93 23.11
N ILE A 79 -3.36 -9.15 22.79
CA ILE A 79 -4.69 -9.37 23.39
C ILE A 79 -5.39 -10.56 22.74
N LEU A 80 -5.63 -10.51 21.43
CA LEU A 80 -6.42 -11.53 20.72
C LEU A 80 -5.60 -12.79 20.39
N ARG A 81 -4.28 -12.68 20.30
CA ARG A 81 -3.35 -13.79 19.98
C ARG A 81 -3.66 -14.50 18.66
N TRP A 82 -4.20 -13.77 17.67
CA TRP A 82 -4.51 -14.30 16.36
C TRP A 82 -3.29 -14.34 15.43
N PHE A 83 -2.34 -13.42 15.66
CA PHE A 83 -1.13 -13.27 14.87
C PHE A 83 0.11 -13.25 15.76
N SER A 84 1.28 -13.48 15.16
CA SER A 84 2.56 -13.27 15.83
C SER A 84 2.82 -11.77 16.03
N ALA A 85 3.46 -11.41 17.15
CA ALA A 85 3.88 -10.03 17.43
C ALA A 85 4.96 -9.53 16.47
N GLY A 86 5.68 -10.43 15.80
CA GLY A 86 6.74 -10.10 14.85
C GLY A 86 7.47 -11.35 14.38
N GLY A 87 8.45 -11.14 13.49
CA GLY A 87 9.17 -12.21 12.81
C GLY A 87 8.47 -12.67 11.54
N PHE A 88 9.22 -13.38 10.71
CA PHE A 88 8.75 -13.94 9.46
C PHE A 88 8.89 -15.46 9.50
N ALA A 89 7.81 -16.16 9.24
CA ALA A 89 7.77 -17.63 9.31
C ALA A 89 8.63 -18.32 8.24
N GLY A 90 9.04 -17.58 7.19
CA GLY A 90 9.73 -18.16 6.04
C GLY A 90 8.75 -18.65 4.97
N TRP A 91 9.21 -18.65 3.72
CA TRP A 91 8.46 -19.23 2.60
C TRP A 91 8.56 -20.75 2.56
N GLU A 92 9.59 -21.31 3.20
CA GLU A 92 9.84 -22.76 3.31
C GLU A 92 8.79 -23.46 4.17
N ASP A 93 8.28 -22.75 5.20
CA ASP A 93 7.21 -23.26 6.07
C ASP A 93 5.80 -23.19 5.41
N GLY A 94 5.73 -22.68 4.19
CA GLY A 94 4.53 -22.59 3.37
C GLY A 94 4.05 -21.14 3.12
N ILE A 95 3.49 -20.93 1.94
CA ILE A 95 3.03 -19.62 1.45
C ILE A 95 1.99 -19.00 2.42
N ILE A 96 1.08 -19.81 2.96
CA ILE A 96 0.02 -19.32 3.86
C ILE A 96 0.60 -18.77 5.16
N LEU A 97 1.60 -19.44 5.74
CA LEU A 97 2.25 -18.99 6.97
C LEU A 97 3.08 -17.72 6.72
N GLY A 98 3.80 -17.68 5.59
CA GLY A 98 4.51 -16.48 5.15
C GLY A 98 3.57 -15.29 4.98
N LEU A 99 2.46 -15.44 4.26
CA LEU A 99 1.45 -14.39 4.10
C LEU A 99 0.79 -13.99 5.42
N LYS A 100 0.51 -14.94 6.30
CA LYS A 100 -0.05 -14.65 7.63
C LYS A 100 0.90 -13.76 8.45
N SER A 101 2.20 -14.01 8.42
CA SER A 101 3.18 -13.18 9.13
C SER A 101 3.31 -11.76 8.52
N LEU A 102 3.01 -11.60 7.23
CA LEU A 102 2.99 -10.30 6.55
C LEU A 102 1.65 -9.54 6.67
N THR A 103 0.59 -10.16 7.19
CA THR A 103 -0.77 -9.57 7.19
C THR A 103 -0.85 -8.29 8.02
N LEU A 104 -0.44 -8.30 9.28
CA LEU A 104 -0.47 -7.09 10.12
C LEU A 104 0.45 -5.98 9.57
N PRO A 105 1.70 -6.26 9.17
CA PRO A 105 2.55 -5.31 8.46
C PRO A 105 1.91 -4.71 7.21
N ALA A 106 1.29 -5.55 6.38
CA ALA A 106 0.60 -5.11 5.16
C ALA A 106 -0.60 -4.21 5.46
N ILE A 107 -1.40 -4.50 6.49
CA ILE A 107 -2.52 -3.65 6.94
C ILE A 107 -2.00 -2.30 7.41
N ALA A 108 -0.90 -2.28 8.18
CA ALA A 108 -0.29 -1.03 8.66
C ALA A 108 0.16 -0.11 7.52
N LEU A 109 0.73 -0.69 6.46
CA LEU A 109 1.12 0.04 5.25
C LEU A 109 -0.08 0.43 4.38
N ALA A 110 -1.07 -0.45 4.27
CA ALA A 110 -2.20 -0.28 3.36
C ALA A 110 -3.17 0.83 3.79
N LEU A 111 -3.39 1.05 5.09
CA LEU A 111 -4.41 1.98 5.58
C LEU A 111 -4.26 3.41 5.06
N PRO A 112 -3.10 4.08 5.17
CA PRO A 112 -2.93 5.43 4.64
C PRO A 112 -3.04 5.46 3.12
N GLN A 113 -2.50 4.44 2.43
CA GLN A 113 -2.53 4.35 0.98
C GLN A 113 -3.96 4.13 0.47
N ALA A 114 -4.75 3.28 1.14
CA ALA A 114 -6.16 3.10 0.85
C ALA A 114 -6.95 4.40 1.03
N SER A 115 -6.63 5.16 2.07
CA SER A 115 -7.27 6.44 2.36
C SER A 115 -6.99 7.49 1.27
N ILE A 116 -5.75 7.58 0.80
CA ILE A 116 -5.36 8.46 -0.32
C ILE A 116 -6.07 8.02 -1.60
N LEU A 117 -5.97 6.73 -1.94
CA LEU A 117 -6.50 6.18 -3.18
C LEU A 117 -8.04 6.27 -3.25
N ALA A 118 -8.74 6.05 -2.12
CA ALA A 118 -10.19 6.22 -2.04
C ALA A 118 -10.62 7.65 -2.35
N ARG A 119 -9.87 8.63 -1.89
CA ARG A 119 -10.09 10.05 -2.18
C ARG A 119 -9.86 10.37 -3.65
N VAL A 120 -8.78 9.85 -4.23
CA VAL A 120 -8.48 10.01 -5.66
C VAL A 120 -9.58 9.39 -6.51
N MET A 121 -10.00 8.14 -6.18
CA MET A 121 -11.09 7.46 -6.88
C MET A 121 -12.40 8.24 -6.79
N ARG A 122 -12.73 8.77 -5.61
CA ARG A 122 -13.91 9.62 -5.42
C ARG A 122 -13.85 10.86 -6.30
N SER A 123 -12.75 11.61 -6.27
CA SER A 123 -12.59 12.83 -7.07
C SER A 123 -12.70 12.54 -8.55
N SER A 124 -11.91 11.59 -9.05
CA SER A 124 -11.92 11.18 -10.45
C SER A 124 -13.32 10.76 -10.93
N LEU A 125 -14.04 9.99 -10.11
CA LEU A 125 -15.38 9.54 -10.48
C LEU A 125 -16.39 10.70 -10.49
N ILE A 126 -16.29 11.65 -9.57
CA ILE A 126 -17.14 12.85 -9.58
C ILE A 126 -16.90 13.70 -10.83
N ASP A 127 -15.65 13.88 -11.24
CA ASP A 127 -15.30 14.64 -12.44
C ASP A 127 -15.86 13.95 -13.69
N ILE A 128 -15.66 12.65 -13.84
CA ILE A 128 -16.19 11.85 -14.93
C ILE A 128 -17.74 11.86 -14.98
N LEU A 129 -18.40 11.81 -13.83
CA LEU A 129 -19.87 11.85 -13.78
C LEU A 129 -20.47 13.20 -14.26
N SER A 130 -19.68 14.27 -14.25
CA SER A 130 -20.09 15.59 -14.74
C SER A 130 -19.91 15.79 -16.23
N GLU A 131 -19.16 14.90 -16.91
CA GLU A 131 -18.85 14.96 -18.33
C GLU A 131 -20.09 14.79 -19.24
N ASP A 132 -20.04 15.38 -20.43
CA ASP A 132 -21.17 15.40 -21.38
C ASP A 132 -21.52 14.01 -21.93
N PHE A 133 -20.54 13.13 -22.08
CA PHE A 133 -20.82 11.75 -22.50
C PHE A 133 -21.66 10.98 -21.47
N MET A 134 -21.50 11.28 -20.18
CA MET A 134 -22.32 10.70 -19.11
C MET A 134 -23.78 11.22 -19.18
N LYS A 135 -23.96 12.52 -19.45
CA LYS A 135 -25.28 13.12 -19.69
C LYS A 135 -25.94 12.48 -20.90
N THR A 136 -25.20 12.33 -22.00
CA THR A 136 -25.65 11.67 -23.23
C THR A 136 -26.06 10.21 -23.01
N ALA A 137 -25.27 9.44 -22.26
CA ALA A 137 -25.58 8.06 -21.91
C ALA A 137 -26.91 7.96 -21.15
N ARG A 138 -27.15 8.87 -20.21
CA ARG A 138 -28.40 8.96 -19.46
C ARG A 138 -29.58 9.41 -20.32
N ALA A 139 -29.37 10.38 -21.22
CA ALA A 139 -30.40 10.81 -22.18
C ALA A 139 -30.82 9.70 -23.14
N LYS A 140 -29.92 8.75 -23.44
CA LYS A 140 -30.22 7.52 -24.22
C LYS A 140 -30.95 6.44 -23.41
N GLY A 141 -31.39 6.72 -22.17
CA GLY A 141 -32.20 5.81 -21.35
C GLY A 141 -31.39 4.92 -20.38
N LEU A 142 -30.09 5.10 -20.25
CA LEU A 142 -29.33 4.36 -19.25
C LEU A 142 -29.67 4.86 -17.83
N SER A 143 -29.99 3.92 -16.94
CA SER A 143 -30.11 4.26 -15.50
C SER A 143 -28.80 4.78 -14.94
N PHE A 144 -28.84 5.60 -13.89
CA PHE A 144 -27.62 6.13 -13.24
C PHE A 144 -26.63 5.01 -12.88
N LYS A 145 -27.10 3.93 -12.26
CA LYS A 145 -26.27 2.77 -11.86
C LYS A 145 -25.60 2.13 -13.08
N LYS A 146 -26.31 1.95 -14.18
CA LYS A 146 -25.77 1.33 -15.39
C LYS A 146 -24.75 2.25 -16.07
N ALA A 147 -25.02 3.56 -16.15
CA ALA A 147 -24.06 4.55 -16.67
C ALA A 147 -22.81 4.65 -15.81
N LEU A 148 -22.96 4.64 -14.46
CA LEU A 148 -21.86 4.62 -13.50
C LEU A 148 -20.93 3.43 -13.73
N ILE A 149 -21.48 2.20 -13.78
CA ILE A 149 -20.68 0.98 -13.90
C ILE A 149 -20.04 0.86 -15.29
N SER A 150 -20.80 1.08 -16.36
CA SER A 150 -20.33 0.84 -17.73
C SER A 150 -19.39 1.92 -18.25
N HIS A 151 -19.56 3.16 -17.84
CA HIS A 151 -18.81 4.31 -18.36
C HIS A 151 -18.06 5.08 -17.28
N GLY A 152 -18.70 5.33 -16.12
CA GLY A 152 -18.14 6.14 -15.05
C GLY A 152 -16.88 5.53 -14.46
N ILE A 153 -16.98 4.33 -13.88
CA ILE A 153 -15.88 3.65 -13.19
C ILE A 153 -14.72 3.39 -14.15
N ARG A 154 -14.99 2.88 -15.35
CA ARG A 154 -13.95 2.56 -16.32
C ARG A 154 -13.07 3.76 -16.67
N ASN A 155 -13.66 4.92 -16.90
CA ASN A 155 -12.92 6.12 -17.23
C ASN A 155 -12.24 6.75 -16.00
N ALA A 156 -12.89 6.67 -14.83
CA ALA A 156 -12.32 7.16 -13.59
C ALA A 156 -11.09 6.36 -13.11
N LEU A 157 -10.96 5.10 -13.53
CA LEU A 157 -9.81 4.27 -13.19
C LEU A 157 -8.51 4.72 -13.87
N ILE A 158 -8.55 5.46 -14.98
CA ILE A 158 -7.34 5.85 -15.72
C ILE A 158 -6.37 6.64 -14.82
N PRO A 159 -6.75 7.78 -14.22
CA PRO A 159 -5.84 8.50 -13.30
C PRO A 159 -5.58 7.73 -12.00
N VAL A 160 -6.50 6.86 -11.59
CA VAL A 160 -6.32 6.03 -10.39
C VAL A 160 -5.21 5.01 -10.57
N LEU A 161 -5.09 4.39 -11.76
CA LEU A 161 -4.02 3.42 -12.08
C LEU A 161 -2.63 4.07 -12.00
N THR A 162 -2.50 5.30 -12.48
CA THR A 162 -1.24 6.08 -12.34
C THR A 162 -0.87 6.26 -10.87
N ILE A 163 -1.84 6.62 -10.02
CA ILE A 163 -1.61 6.78 -8.59
C ILE A 163 -1.26 5.43 -7.92
N ILE A 164 -1.89 4.32 -8.32
CA ILE A 164 -1.54 2.98 -7.80
C ILE A 164 -0.08 2.65 -8.08
N GLY A 165 0.42 2.94 -9.28
CA GLY A 165 1.83 2.74 -9.61
C GLY A 165 2.76 3.58 -8.73
N LEU A 166 2.47 4.86 -8.56
CA LEU A 166 3.25 5.74 -7.68
C LEU A 166 3.21 5.28 -6.21
N GLN A 167 2.08 4.76 -5.74
CA GLN A 167 1.95 4.25 -4.37
C GLN A 167 2.89 3.09 -4.08
N PHE A 168 3.23 2.25 -5.06
CA PHE A 168 4.21 1.19 -4.86
C PHE A 168 5.56 1.74 -4.36
N SER A 169 6.01 2.85 -4.92
CA SER A 169 7.24 3.52 -4.49
C SER A 169 7.16 3.99 -3.03
N PHE A 170 6.03 4.58 -2.64
CA PHE A 170 5.79 4.99 -1.25
C PHE A 170 5.71 3.79 -0.29
N LEU A 171 5.14 2.67 -0.73
CA LEU A 171 5.07 1.45 0.07
C LEU A 171 6.44 0.85 0.30
N MET A 172 7.31 0.82 -0.72
CA MET A 172 8.70 0.36 -0.57
C MET A 172 9.48 1.21 0.45
N ALA A 173 9.32 2.53 0.40
CA ALA A 173 9.93 3.43 1.37
C ALA A 173 9.31 3.25 2.78
N GLY A 174 7.99 3.14 2.88
CA GLY A 174 7.28 2.93 4.13
C GLY A 174 7.58 1.59 4.79
N ALA A 175 7.87 0.56 4.01
CA ALA A 175 8.25 -0.76 4.49
C ALA A 175 9.47 -0.71 5.41
N ILE A 176 10.40 0.23 5.21
CA ILE A 176 11.60 0.38 6.04
C ILE A 176 11.25 0.47 7.53
N ILE A 177 10.28 1.30 7.88
CA ILE A 177 9.87 1.50 9.28
C ILE A 177 9.06 0.29 9.78
N ILE A 178 8.12 -0.20 8.97
CA ILE A 178 7.22 -1.29 9.35
C ILE A 178 7.98 -2.61 9.55
N GLU A 179 8.97 -2.90 8.72
CA GLU A 179 9.84 -4.07 8.89
C GLU A 179 10.59 -4.05 10.22
N ASN A 180 10.97 -2.88 10.70
CA ASN A 180 11.59 -2.76 12.02
C ASN A 180 10.60 -2.99 13.15
N VAL A 181 9.39 -2.43 13.08
CA VAL A 181 8.34 -2.61 14.10
C VAL A 181 7.96 -4.10 14.24
N PHE A 182 7.83 -4.81 13.12
CA PHE A 182 7.45 -6.23 13.10
C PHE A 182 8.65 -7.20 13.08
N PHE A 183 9.87 -6.71 13.21
CA PHE A 183 11.10 -7.54 13.17
C PHE A 183 11.21 -8.43 11.93
N LEU A 184 10.72 -7.96 10.78
CA LEU A 184 10.80 -8.69 9.51
C LEU A 184 12.22 -8.65 8.95
N PRO A 185 12.73 -9.76 8.39
CA PRO A 185 14.05 -9.78 7.75
C PRO A 185 14.02 -9.18 6.33
N GLY A 186 13.62 -7.91 6.20
CA GLY A 186 13.53 -7.19 4.93
C GLY A 186 14.68 -6.19 4.70
N LEU A 187 14.61 -5.47 3.57
CA LEU A 187 15.60 -4.46 3.15
C LEU A 187 15.67 -3.29 4.13
N GLY A 188 14.54 -2.84 4.66
CA GLY A 188 14.50 -1.73 5.60
C GLY A 188 15.21 -2.07 6.90
N ARG A 189 15.00 -3.27 7.43
CA ARG A 189 15.73 -3.73 8.62
C ARG A 189 17.22 -3.89 8.34
N LEU A 190 17.59 -4.35 7.13
CA LEU A 190 18.99 -4.42 6.73
C LEU A 190 19.65 -3.02 6.75
N ILE A 191 18.97 -1.99 6.22
CA ILE A 191 19.46 -0.60 6.28
C ILE A 191 19.71 -0.17 7.72
N PHE A 192 18.73 -0.34 8.63
CA PHE A 192 18.87 0.05 10.03
C PHE A 192 20.05 -0.64 10.73
N GLN A 193 20.20 -1.94 10.52
CA GLN A 193 21.29 -2.72 11.06
C GLN A 193 22.64 -2.25 10.50
N SER A 194 22.72 -2.00 9.20
CA SER A 194 23.96 -1.56 8.53
C SER A 194 24.37 -0.14 8.94
N ILE A 195 23.41 0.76 9.17
CA ILE A 195 23.68 2.10 9.71
C ILE A 195 24.28 1.98 11.12
N ALA A 196 23.67 1.17 12.00
CA ALA A 196 24.16 0.96 13.36
C ALA A 196 25.59 0.37 13.39
N GLN A 197 25.90 -0.49 12.41
CA GLN A 197 27.21 -1.12 12.26
C GLN A 197 28.20 -0.30 11.41
N ARG A 198 27.77 0.86 10.89
CA ARG A 198 28.56 1.73 10.00
C ARG A 198 29.02 1.04 8.71
N ASP A 199 28.26 0.05 8.22
CA ASP A 199 28.52 -0.61 6.93
C ASP A 199 27.91 0.20 5.78
N ILE A 200 28.64 1.24 5.37
CA ILE A 200 28.19 2.21 4.36
C ILE A 200 27.91 1.53 3.03
N ILE A 201 28.71 0.51 2.66
CA ILE A 201 28.57 -0.18 1.36
C ILE A 201 27.19 -0.84 1.24
N VAL A 202 26.71 -1.52 2.30
CA VAL A 202 25.38 -2.13 2.30
C VAL A 202 24.30 -1.05 2.24
N VAL A 203 24.44 0.01 3.02
CA VAL A 203 23.47 1.13 3.04
C VAL A 203 23.32 1.75 1.65
N GLU A 204 24.44 2.11 1.01
CA GLU A 204 24.44 2.68 -0.34
C GLU A 204 23.83 1.72 -1.37
N SER A 205 24.19 0.44 -1.32
CA SER A 205 23.67 -0.57 -2.26
C SER A 205 22.16 -0.73 -2.15
N VAL A 206 21.62 -0.79 -0.94
CA VAL A 206 20.18 -0.93 -0.73
C VAL A 206 19.44 0.35 -1.12
N ILE A 207 19.96 1.53 -0.79
CA ILE A 207 19.38 2.81 -1.21
C ILE A 207 19.37 2.92 -2.74
N MET A 208 20.47 2.59 -3.42
CA MET A 208 20.52 2.59 -4.88
C MET A 208 19.49 1.64 -5.50
N LEU A 209 19.32 0.45 -4.93
CA LEU A 209 18.30 -0.51 -5.38
C LEU A 209 16.88 0.06 -5.21
N LEU A 210 16.59 0.68 -4.06
CA LEU A 210 15.28 1.29 -3.82
C LEU A 210 15.01 2.44 -4.80
N VAL A 211 15.97 3.33 -5.00
CA VAL A 211 15.85 4.44 -5.97
C VAL A 211 15.66 3.91 -7.39
N PHE A 212 16.44 2.91 -7.79
CA PHE A 212 16.29 2.26 -9.10
C PHE A 212 14.89 1.65 -9.25
N SER A 213 14.37 0.97 -8.23
CA SER A 213 13.02 0.39 -8.26
C SER A 213 11.94 1.46 -8.40
N VAL A 214 12.08 2.60 -7.73
CA VAL A 214 11.17 3.74 -7.85
C VAL A 214 11.17 4.31 -9.27
N VAL A 215 12.36 4.55 -9.82
CA VAL A 215 12.51 5.07 -11.20
C VAL A 215 11.93 4.10 -12.23
N LEU A 216 12.21 2.81 -12.07
CA LEU A 216 11.68 1.77 -12.96
C LEU A 216 10.14 1.75 -12.95
N VAL A 217 9.55 1.77 -11.75
CA VAL A 217 8.08 1.79 -11.61
C VAL A 217 7.48 3.05 -12.22
N THR A 218 8.10 4.21 -12.00
CA THR A 218 7.64 5.47 -12.59
C THR A 218 7.65 5.41 -14.12
N ILE A 219 8.72 4.91 -14.74
CA ILE A 219 8.80 4.73 -16.20
C ILE A 219 7.74 3.76 -16.74
N ILE A 220 7.43 2.70 -16.00
CA ILE A 220 6.40 1.71 -16.41
C ILE A 220 4.98 2.30 -16.31
N VAL A 221 4.76 3.20 -15.36
CA VAL A 221 3.45 3.81 -15.09
C VAL A 221 3.14 4.95 -16.07
N ASP A 222 4.15 5.69 -16.51
CA ASP A 222 4.06 6.75 -17.53
C ASP A 222 3.88 6.16 -18.94
#